data_8eb26ae28afd733a5c4cd03aac9a17e3
#
_entry.id   8eb26ae28afd733a5c4cd03aac9a17e3
#
_cell.length_a   1.000
_cell.length_b   1.000
_cell.length_c   1.000
_cell.angle_alpha   90.00
_cell.angle_beta   90.00
_cell.angle_gamma   90.00
#
_symmetry.space_group_name_H-M   'P 1'
#
loop_
_entity.id
_entity.type
_entity.pdbx_description
1 polymer ?
#
loop_
_entity_poly.entity_id
_entity_poly.type
_entity_poly.pdbx_seq_one_letter_code
_entity_poly.pdbx_strand_id
1 'polypeptide(L)'
;MDALVRRHLARALLVSALMSGALSASAAPPLLTPSTCTVETMLVDVRAALKDGSPALRRYVKVRLREAALALPVAELQAALEREREPEVLEALGAALATKASHAESPTLVQPLLARAAGDADPAARAAAVRALRATPSVEFMAKNGGVVTYEQLARDASPEVRRAVADNLIEESAQVYSGHDRAVSETAVSVATSTEDPAVAAKLLGEISMEAVGHEAVERVTGHLKSEDPSLRAAAATALGGVPGAESAGARRSLEEAFRRDANPAVRKAALEGIARLGQASARPLLESLRGVDASMDLEIDAWLSALKLNLQEWHLLLREKQRLRR
;
A
#
# COMPACT_ATOMS: atom_id res chain seq x y z
N MET A 1 -0.27 30.44 2.70
CA MET A 1 -0.09 29.37 1.68
C MET A 1 -0.61 29.74 0.29
N ASP A 2 -1.04 31.00 0.06
CA ASP A 2 -1.86 31.33 -1.12
C ASP A 2 -1.24 32.21 -2.19
N ALA A 3 -0.17 32.93 -1.90
CA ALA A 3 0.38 33.91 -2.87
C ALA A 3 1.36 33.27 -3.88
N LEU A 4 2.10 32.23 -3.48
CA LEU A 4 3.08 31.57 -4.36
C LEU A 4 2.40 30.62 -5.35
N VAL A 5 1.39 29.89 -4.89
CA VAL A 5 0.62 28.97 -5.74
C VAL A 5 -0.18 29.73 -6.80
N ARG A 6 -0.76 30.88 -6.44
CA ARG A 6 -1.48 31.73 -7.40
C ARG A 6 -0.56 32.36 -8.47
N ARG A 7 0.70 32.68 -8.13
CA ARG A 7 1.66 33.23 -9.11
C ARG A 7 2.12 32.20 -10.16
N HIS A 8 2.22 30.93 -9.80
CA HIS A 8 2.59 29.88 -10.76
C HIS A 8 1.40 29.43 -11.62
N LEU A 9 0.19 29.41 -11.06
CA LEU A 9 -1.04 29.18 -11.83
C LEU A 9 -1.30 30.32 -12.83
N ALA A 10 -1.07 31.56 -12.43
CA ALA A 10 -1.19 32.72 -13.34
C ALA A 10 -0.14 32.70 -14.46
N ARG A 11 1.07 32.18 -14.22
CA ARG A 11 2.10 32.04 -15.25
C ARG A 11 1.81 30.92 -16.24
N ALA A 12 1.27 29.79 -15.78
CA ALA A 12 0.86 28.71 -16.69
C ALA A 12 -0.32 29.10 -17.59
N LEU A 13 -1.24 29.93 -17.09
CA LEU A 13 -2.34 30.49 -17.87
C LEU A 13 -1.90 31.69 -18.76
N LEU A 14 -0.87 32.45 -18.36
CA LEU A 14 -0.37 33.59 -19.11
C LEU A 14 0.54 33.20 -20.29
N VAL A 15 1.19 32.05 -20.26
CA VAL A 15 1.97 31.55 -21.40
C VAL A 15 1.05 31.17 -22.56
N SER A 16 -0.19 30.76 -22.30
CA SER A 16 -1.20 30.57 -23.36
C SER A 16 -1.78 31.88 -23.92
N ALA A 17 -1.61 33.01 -23.23
CA ALA A 17 -2.18 34.30 -23.64
C ALA A 17 -1.19 35.27 -24.28
N LEU A 18 0.12 35.01 -24.23
CA LEU A 18 1.16 35.94 -24.69
C LEU A 18 1.76 35.63 -26.08
N MET A 19 1.24 34.63 -26.80
CA MET A 19 1.63 34.34 -28.19
C MET A 19 0.66 34.94 -29.24
N SER A 20 -0.13 35.94 -28.88
CA SER A 20 -1.04 36.63 -29.77
C SER A 20 -0.68 38.12 -29.92
N GLY A 21 0.55 38.41 -30.30
CA GLY A 21 0.99 39.80 -30.48
C GLY A 21 1.97 39.97 -31.66
N ALA A 22 1.54 39.71 -32.90
CA ALA A 22 2.14 40.26 -34.06
C ALA A 22 1.03 40.54 -35.08
N LEU A 23 0.62 41.79 -35.18
CA LEU A 23 -0.26 42.30 -36.20
C LEU A 23 0.35 42.15 -37.58
N SER A 24 -0.30 41.46 -38.46
CA SER A 24 -0.30 41.71 -39.91
C SER A 24 -1.57 41.15 -40.56
N ALA A 25 -2.14 41.99 -41.40
CA ALA A 25 -3.43 42.04 -42.04
C ALA A 25 -4.01 40.70 -42.56
N SER A 26 -5.31 40.58 -42.33
CA SER A 26 -6.33 40.06 -43.28
C SER A 26 -6.22 38.62 -43.72
N ALA A 27 -6.64 37.74 -42.86
CA ALA A 27 -7.41 36.52 -43.18
C ALA A 27 -8.38 36.30 -42.01
N ALA A 28 -9.62 35.93 -42.32
CA ALA A 28 -10.59 35.53 -41.30
C ALA A 28 -9.93 34.54 -40.34
N PRO A 29 -10.09 34.70 -39.01
CA PRO A 29 -9.48 33.77 -38.09
C PRO A 29 -9.98 32.36 -38.45
N PRO A 30 -9.10 31.36 -38.62
CA PRO A 30 -9.57 30.01 -38.73
C PRO A 30 -10.43 29.79 -37.46
N LEU A 31 -11.67 29.35 -37.68
CA LEU A 31 -12.50 28.83 -36.60
C LEU A 31 -11.59 27.93 -35.76
N LEU A 32 -11.31 28.33 -34.54
CA LEU A 32 -10.62 27.51 -33.57
C LEU A 32 -11.41 26.21 -33.49
N THR A 33 -11.09 25.24 -34.34
CA THR A 33 -11.43 23.87 -34.06
C THR A 33 -10.92 23.65 -32.65
N PRO A 34 -11.76 23.20 -31.70
CA PRO A 34 -11.28 22.85 -30.39
C PRO A 34 -10.10 21.95 -30.67
N SER A 35 -8.90 22.37 -30.26
CA SER A 35 -7.71 21.54 -30.34
C SER A 35 -8.12 20.28 -29.60
N THR A 36 -8.35 19.20 -30.31
CA THR A 36 -8.49 17.90 -29.71
C THR A 36 -7.22 17.73 -28.92
N CYS A 37 -7.30 17.92 -27.58
CA CYS A 37 -6.24 17.59 -26.67
C CYS A 37 -6.03 16.10 -26.85
N THR A 38 -5.17 15.73 -27.79
CA THR A 38 -4.80 14.33 -27.95
C THR A 38 -4.04 13.94 -26.68
N VAL A 39 -4.16 12.69 -26.27
CA VAL A 39 -3.38 12.14 -25.18
C VAL A 39 -1.91 12.54 -25.31
N GLU A 40 -1.38 12.55 -26.51
CA GLU A 40 0.02 12.89 -26.81
C GLU A 40 0.39 14.33 -26.47
N THR A 41 -0.43 15.32 -26.82
CA THR A 41 -0.16 16.72 -26.48
C THR A 41 -0.21 16.95 -24.97
N MET A 42 -1.18 16.35 -24.29
CA MET A 42 -1.25 16.38 -22.84
C MET A 42 -0.02 15.75 -22.18
N LEU A 43 0.46 14.62 -22.69
CA LEU A 43 1.63 13.92 -22.15
C LEU A 43 2.94 14.70 -22.33
N VAL A 44 3.08 15.51 -23.38
CA VAL A 44 4.26 16.39 -23.55
C VAL A 44 4.34 17.40 -22.41
N ASP A 45 3.23 18.10 -22.11
CA ASP A 45 3.20 19.09 -21.03
C ASP A 45 3.39 18.45 -19.64
N VAL A 46 2.80 17.27 -19.45
CA VAL A 46 2.97 16.49 -18.21
C VAL A 46 4.43 16.11 -17.99
N ARG A 47 5.11 15.55 -19.00
CA ARG A 47 6.52 15.16 -18.90
C ARG A 47 7.42 16.35 -18.60
N ALA A 48 7.18 17.50 -19.21
CA ALA A 48 7.91 18.73 -18.91
C ALA A 48 7.72 19.14 -17.42
N ALA A 49 6.49 19.12 -16.94
CA ALA A 49 6.19 19.45 -15.54
C ALA A 49 6.77 18.42 -14.54
N LEU A 50 6.83 17.14 -14.90
CA LEU A 50 7.46 16.10 -14.07
C LEU A 50 8.97 16.26 -14.00
N LYS A 51 9.62 16.67 -15.10
CA LYS A 51 11.07 16.86 -15.14
C LYS A 51 11.55 18.05 -14.31
N ASP A 52 10.89 19.19 -14.44
CA ASP A 52 11.34 20.48 -13.89
C ASP A 52 10.55 20.93 -12.66
N GLY A 53 9.53 20.16 -12.26
CA GLY A 53 8.59 20.54 -11.20
C GLY A 53 9.07 20.24 -9.79
N SER A 54 8.64 21.12 -8.86
CA SER A 54 8.73 20.82 -7.44
C SER A 54 7.93 19.56 -7.05
N PRO A 55 8.23 18.89 -5.92
CA PRO A 55 7.46 17.73 -5.48
C PRO A 55 5.94 17.96 -5.39
N ALA A 56 5.52 19.17 -5.03
CA ALA A 56 4.11 19.56 -4.99
C ALA A 56 3.50 19.63 -6.40
N LEU A 57 4.23 20.21 -7.36
CA LEU A 57 3.79 20.28 -8.75
C LEU A 57 3.71 18.89 -9.39
N ARG A 58 4.71 18.03 -9.18
CA ARG A 58 4.69 16.65 -9.67
C ARG A 58 3.47 15.89 -9.16
N ARG A 59 3.17 16.00 -7.86
CA ARG A 59 1.99 15.36 -7.27
C ARG A 59 0.69 15.88 -7.89
N TYR A 60 0.56 17.19 -8.04
CA TYR A 60 -0.60 17.84 -8.67
C TYR A 60 -0.79 17.35 -10.11
N VAL A 61 0.27 17.35 -10.90
CA VAL A 61 0.23 16.92 -12.32
C VAL A 61 -0.16 15.45 -12.45
N LYS A 62 0.35 14.57 -11.58
CA LYS A 62 -0.03 13.14 -11.56
C LYS A 62 -1.53 12.95 -11.28
N VAL A 63 -2.09 13.69 -10.34
CA VAL A 63 -3.53 13.65 -10.03
C VAL A 63 -4.34 14.12 -11.24
N ARG A 64 -3.98 15.25 -11.85
CA ARG A 64 -4.67 15.78 -13.02
C ARG A 64 -4.57 14.87 -14.25
N LEU A 65 -3.40 14.24 -14.43
CA LEU A 65 -3.22 13.25 -15.50
C LEU A 65 -4.14 12.03 -15.29
N ARG A 66 -4.21 11.50 -14.07
CA ARG A 66 -5.11 10.39 -13.76
C ARG A 66 -6.58 10.76 -14.01
N GLU A 67 -7.02 11.94 -13.61
CA GLU A 67 -8.38 12.42 -13.85
C GLU A 67 -8.68 12.53 -15.37
N ALA A 68 -7.76 13.10 -16.14
CA ALA A 68 -7.89 13.22 -17.59
C ALA A 68 -7.90 11.82 -18.27
N ALA A 69 -7.02 10.92 -17.84
CA ALA A 69 -6.93 9.56 -18.33
C ALA A 69 -8.21 8.75 -18.09
N LEU A 70 -8.93 9.01 -17.00
CA LEU A 70 -10.24 8.39 -16.74
C LEU A 70 -11.30 8.75 -17.77
N ALA A 71 -11.17 9.89 -18.45
CA ALA A 71 -12.09 10.30 -19.52
C ALA A 71 -11.77 9.64 -20.87
N LEU A 72 -10.57 9.07 -21.05
CA LEU A 72 -10.15 8.46 -22.31
C LEU A 72 -10.87 7.14 -22.60
N PRO A 73 -11.12 6.78 -23.87
CA PRO A 73 -11.51 5.44 -24.24
C PRO A 73 -10.45 4.41 -23.81
N VAL A 74 -10.91 3.20 -23.43
CA VAL A 74 -10.01 2.14 -22.96
C VAL A 74 -8.91 1.82 -23.98
N ALA A 75 -9.26 1.72 -25.26
CA ALA A 75 -8.29 1.41 -26.32
C ALA A 75 -7.18 2.46 -26.45
N GLU A 76 -7.52 3.74 -26.32
CA GLU A 76 -6.53 4.82 -26.35
C GLU A 76 -5.61 4.78 -25.13
N LEU A 77 -6.19 4.48 -23.95
CA LEU A 77 -5.45 4.35 -22.71
C LEU A 77 -4.47 3.17 -22.74
N GLN A 78 -4.90 2.03 -23.28
CA GLN A 78 -4.03 0.86 -23.48
C GLN A 78 -2.91 1.16 -24.47
N ALA A 79 -3.22 1.79 -25.62
CA ALA A 79 -2.20 2.17 -26.60
C ALA A 79 -1.20 3.21 -26.05
N ALA A 80 -1.64 4.12 -25.18
CA ALA A 80 -0.75 5.05 -24.51
C ALA A 80 0.18 4.33 -23.51
N LEU A 81 -0.35 3.39 -22.73
CA LEU A 81 0.41 2.57 -21.78
C LEU A 81 1.51 1.75 -22.46
N GLU A 82 1.24 1.16 -23.62
CA GLU A 82 2.23 0.36 -24.36
C GLU A 82 3.45 1.18 -24.79
N ARG A 83 3.24 2.46 -25.13
CA ARG A 83 4.29 3.36 -25.63
C ARG A 83 5.01 4.11 -24.51
N GLU A 84 4.37 4.23 -23.33
CA GLU A 84 4.89 5.06 -22.25
C GLU A 84 6.19 4.49 -21.67
N ARG A 85 7.17 5.37 -21.44
CA ARG A 85 8.47 5.02 -20.85
C ARG A 85 8.72 5.75 -19.53
N GLU A 86 8.04 6.88 -19.31
CA GLU A 86 8.18 7.63 -18.07
C GLU A 86 7.39 6.94 -16.93
N PRO A 87 8.06 6.45 -15.86
CA PRO A 87 7.39 5.67 -14.81
C PRO A 87 6.23 6.39 -14.13
N GLU A 88 6.38 7.70 -13.88
CA GLU A 88 5.33 8.48 -13.21
C GLU A 88 4.07 8.65 -14.09
N VAL A 89 4.25 8.74 -15.40
CA VAL A 89 3.15 8.79 -16.36
C VAL A 89 2.49 7.43 -16.50
N LEU A 90 3.30 6.37 -16.59
CA LEU A 90 2.84 4.98 -16.65
C LEU A 90 1.96 4.64 -15.43
N GLU A 91 2.41 5.01 -14.23
CA GLU A 91 1.64 4.83 -12.99
C GLU A 91 0.26 5.51 -13.07
N ALA A 92 0.21 6.76 -13.53
CA ALA A 92 -1.05 7.52 -13.61
C ALA A 92 -2.02 6.96 -14.66
N LEU A 93 -1.52 6.62 -15.87
CA LEU A 93 -2.33 5.99 -16.93
C LEU A 93 -2.80 4.60 -16.51
N GLY A 94 -1.91 3.81 -15.92
CA GLY A 94 -2.21 2.48 -15.42
C GLY A 94 -3.26 2.50 -14.32
N ALA A 95 -3.17 3.45 -13.38
CA ALA A 95 -4.15 3.62 -12.32
C ALA A 95 -5.54 3.98 -12.87
N ALA A 96 -5.61 4.79 -13.94
CA ALA A 96 -6.87 5.06 -14.62
C ALA A 96 -7.45 3.80 -15.28
N LEU A 97 -6.60 2.99 -15.93
CA LEU A 97 -7.03 1.73 -16.54
C LEU A 97 -7.52 0.73 -15.49
N ALA A 98 -6.78 0.57 -14.38
CA ALA A 98 -7.17 -0.30 -13.28
C ALA A 98 -8.50 0.13 -12.62
N THR A 99 -8.72 1.45 -12.48
CA THR A 99 -10.00 1.99 -12.00
C THR A 99 -11.16 1.65 -12.96
N LYS A 100 -10.93 1.79 -14.29
CA LYS A 100 -11.94 1.40 -15.30
C LYS A 100 -12.22 -0.10 -15.26
N ALA A 101 -11.19 -0.93 -15.09
CA ALA A 101 -11.34 -2.38 -14.98
C ALA A 101 -12.20 -2.76 -13.76
N SER A 102 -11.98 -2.10 -12.63
CA SER A 102 -12.76 -2.31 -11.41
C SER A 102 -14.23 -1.91 -11.59
N HIS A 103 -14.49 -0.73 -12.16
CA HIS A 103 -15.86 -0.24 -12.39
C HIS A 103 -16.63 -1.06 -13.44
N ALA A 104 -15.94 -1.58 -14.46
CA ALA A 104 -16.54 -2.39 -15.50
C ALA A 104 -16.60 -3.89 -15.15
N GLU A 105 -16.11 -4.29 -13.97
CA GLU A 105 -15.94 -5.69 -13.57
C GLU A 105 -15.23 -6.53 -14.64
N SER A 106 -14.26 -5.91 -15.33
CA SER A 106 -13.54 -6.49 -16.46
C SER A 106 -12.03 -6.59 -16.18
N PRO A 107 -11.59 -7.60 -15.41
CA PRO A 107 -10.22 -7.76 -14.98
C PRO A 107 -9.21 -7.91 -16.12
N THR A 108 -9.64 -8.38 -17.30
CA THR A 108 -8.76 -8.52 -18.48
C THR A 108 -8.25 -7.20 -19.02
N LEU A 109 -8.90 -6.08 -18.70
CA LEU A 109 -8.44 -4.75 -19.12
C LEU A 109 -7.05 -4.40 -18.56
N VAL A 110 -6.66 -4.93 -17.40
CA VAL A 110 -5.34 -4.66 -16.82
C VAL A 110 -4.22 -5.56 -17.35
N GLN A 111 -4.51 -6.48 -18.26
CA GLN A 111 -3.50 -7.40 -18.81
C GLN A 111 -2.25 -6.69 -19.35
N PRO A 112 -2.33 -5.57 -20.11
CA PRO A 112 -1.14 -4.84 -20.54
C PRO A 112 -0.32 -4.29 -19.38
N LEU A 113 -0.98 -3.88 -18.28
CA LEU A 113 -0.32 -3.40 -17.09
C LEU A 113 0.39 -4.52 -16.33
N LEU A 114 -0.23 -5.69 -16.21
CA LEU A 114 0.40 -6.88 -15.62
C LEU A 114 1.62 -7.33 -16.43
N ALA A 115 1.52 -7.30 -17.75
CA ALA A 115 2.65 -7.61 -18.63
C ALA A 115 3.84 -6.65 -18.40
N ARG A 116 3.56 -5.36 -18.21
CA ARG A 116 4.58 -4.35 -17.87
C ARG A 116 5.19 -4.61 -16.50
N ALA A 117 4.39 -4.94 -15.50
CA ALA A 117 4.86 -5.24 -14.15
C ALA A 117 5.82 -6.44 -14.11
N ALA A 118 5.59 -7.44 -14.94
CA ALA A 118 6.40 -8.66 -14.98
C ALA A 118 7.62 -8.59 -15.92
N GLY A 119 7.53 -7.86 -17.03
CA GLY A 119 8.47 -8.00 -18.15
C GLY A 119 9.16 -6.72 -18.62
N ASP A 120 8.85 -5.55 -18.06
CA ASP A 120 9.53 -4.32 -18.49
C ASP A 120 11.02 -4.37 -18.12
N ALA A 121 11.89 -3.95 -19.03
CA ALA A 121 13.32 -3.93 -18.79
C ALA A 121 13.73 -2.92 -17.70
N ASP A 122 12.99 -1.80 -17.61
CA ASP A 122 13.22 -0.77 -16.59
C ASP A 122 12.52 -1.15 -15.27
N PRO A 123 13.28 -1.38 -14.16
CA PRO A 123 12.68 -1.68 -12.87
C PRO A 123 11.78 -0.55 -12.33
N ALA A 124 12.04 0.71 -12.67
CA ALA A 124 11.18 1.82 -12.29
C ALA A 124 9.82 1.74 -13.00
N ALA A 125 9.80 1.32 -14.27
CA ALA A 125 8.56 1.08 -15.00
C ALA A 125 7.80 -0.13 -14.44
N ARG A 126 8.49 -1.25 -14.08
CA ARG A 126 7.85 -2.38 -13.39
C ARG A 126 7.20 -1.96 -12.08
N ALA A 127 7.93 -1.22 -11.25
CA ALA A 127 7.40 -0.72 -9.97
C ALA A 127 6.22 0.24 -10.17
N ALA A 128 6.27 1.11 -11.18
CA ALA A 128 5.16 2.00 -11.54
C ALA A 128 3.92 1.22 -11.97
N ALA A 129 4.09 0.14 -12.75
CA ALA A 129 2.99 -0.74 -13.16
C ALA A 129 2.36 -1.46 -11.96
N VAL A 130 3.16 -1.90 -10.99
CA VAL A 130 2.64 -2.45 -9.72
C VAL A 130 1.88 -1.38 -8.94
N ARG A 131 2.46 -0.18 -8.74
CA ARG A 131 1.79 0.92 -8.02
C ARG A 131 0.49 1.36 -8.67
N ALA A 132 0.38 1.24 -10.00
CA ALA A 132 -0.83 1.57 -10.73
C ALA A 132 -2.04 0.69 -10.37
N LEU A 133 -1.81 -0.52 -9.84
CA LEU A 133 -2.85 -1.41 -9.34
C LEU A 133 -3.35 -1.04 -7.93
N ARG A 134 -2.75 -0.03 -7.30
CA ARG A 134 -3.08 0.41 -5.95
C ARG A 134 -4.54 0.85 -5.83
N ALA A 135 -5.16 0.56 -4.69
CA ALA A 135 -6.57 0.87 -4.43
C ALA A 135 -7.57 0.21 -5.41
N THR A 136 -7.19 -0.91 -6.01
CA THR A 136 -8.07 -1.75 -6.83
C THR A 136 -8.00 -3.20 -6.32
N PRO A 137 -8.95 -4.09 -6.72
CA PRO A 137 -8.90 -5.51 -6.34
C PRO A 137 -7.79 -6.25 -7.13
N SER A 138 -6.55 -5.90 -6.85
CA SER A 138 -5.39 -6.32 -7.64
C SER A 138 -5.10 -7.82 -7.52
N VAL A 139 -5.33 -8.43 -6.36
CA VAL A 139 -5.21 -9.88 -6.16
C VAL A 139 -6.22 -10.62 -7.05
N GLU A 140 -7.46 -10.15 -7.08
CA GLU A 140 -8.51 -10.70 -7.95
C GLU A 140 -8.16 -10.52 -9.43
N PHE A 141 -7.64 -9.35 -9.82
CA PHE A 141 -7.21 -9.10 -11.19
C PHE A 141 -6.14 -10.09 -11.65
N MET A 142 -5.13 -10.34 -10.81
CA MET A 142 -4.08 -11.31 -11.12
C MET A 142 -4.65 -12.73 -11.27
N ALA A 143 -5.52 -13.15 -10.34
CA ALA A 143 -6.15 -14.46 -10.40
C ALA A 143 -7.01 -14.65 -11.65
N LYS A 144 -7.85 -13.65 -11.99
CA LYS A 144 -8.72 -13.71 -13.18
C LYS A 144 -7.98 -13.56 -14.52
N ASN A 145 -6.73 -13.09 -14.52
CA ASN A 145 -5.84 -13.11 -15.67
C ASN A 145 -4.99 -14.40 -15.76
N GLY A 146 -5.46 -15.48 -15.15
CA GLY A 146 -4.85 -16.81 -15.22
C GLY A 146 -3.66 -17.03 -14.29
N GLY A 147 -3.39 -16.10 -13.39
CA GLY A 147 -2.28 -16.21 -12.43
C GLY A 147 -0.88 -16.24 -13.08
N VAL A 148 -0.77 -15.75 -14.32
CA VAL A 148 0.53 -15.68 -15.04
C VAL A 148 1.48 -14.72 -14.35
N VAL A 149 0.93 -13.67 -13.74
CA VAL A 149 1.65 -12.71 -12.90
C VAL A 149 1.01 -12.73 -11.53
N THR A 150 1.82 -12.98 -10.49
CA THR A 150 1.36 -13.01 -9.10
C THR A 150 2.20 -12.10 -8.22
N TYR A 151 1.69 -11.71 -7.07
CA TYR A 151 2.45 -10.92 -6.11
C TYR A 151 3.65 -11.68 -5.55
N GLU A 152 3.57 -13.02 -5.41
CA GLU A 152 4.71 -13.85 -4.99
C GLU A 152 5.86 -13.82 -6.01
N GLN A 153 5.54 -13.77 -7.31
CA GLN A 153 6.56 -13.61 -8.35
C GLN A 153 7.17 -12.20 -8.32
N LEU A 154 6.34 -11.16 -8.24
CA LEU A 154 6.79 -9.77 -8.20
C LEU A 154 7.58 -9.45 -6.91
N ALA A 155 7.29 -10.11 -5.81
CA ALA A 155 8.04 -9.98 -4.56
C ALA A 155 9.45 -10.58 -4.60
N ARG A 156 9.76 -11.37 -5.63
CA ARG A 156 11.10 -11.90 -5.93
C ARG A 156 11.84 -11.09 -7.01
N ASP A 157 11.27 -9.97 -7.45
CA ASP A 157 11.96 -9.10 -8.40
C ASP A 157 13.32 -8.65 -7.85
N ALA A 158 14.32 -8.58 -8.71
CA ALA A 158 15.65 -8.13 -8.34
C ALA A 158 15.64 -6.68 -7.78
N SER A 159 14.70 -5.84 -8.24
CA SER A 159 14.57 -4.46 -7.78
C SER A 159 13.85 -4.36 -6.43
N PRO A 160 14.48 -3.75 -5.41
CA PRO A 160 13.83 -3.49 -4.14
C PRO A 160 12.66 -2.49 -4.27
N GLU A 161 12.61 -1.70 -5.34
CA GLU A 161 11.51 -0.78 -5.61
C GLU A 161 10.24 -1.54 -6.00
N VAL A 162 10.38 -2.57 -6.84
CA VAL A 162 9.25 -3.45 -7.22
C VAL A 162 8.74 -4.20 -5.99
N ARG A 163 9.65 -4.81 -5.21
CA ARG A 163 9.26 -5.54 -3.99
C ARG A 163 8.54 -4.65 -2.98
N ARG A 164 8.99 -3.39 -2.80
CA ARG A 164 8.28 -2.42 -1.94
C ARG A 164 6.90 -2.05 -2.49
N ALA A 165 6.77 -1.85 -3.80
CA ALA A 165 5.48 -1.56 -4.41
C ALA A 165 4.48 -2.70 -4.21
N VAL A 166 4.93 -3.95 -4.26
CA VAL A 166 4.12 -5.14 -3.92
C VAL A 166 3.61 -5.06 -2.48
N ALA A 167 4.52 -4.81 -1.53
CA ALA A 167 4.13 -4.70 -0.13
C ALA A 167 3.12 -3.57 0.10
N ASP A 168 3.37 -2.39 -0.47
CA ASP A 168 2.48 -1.23 -0.33
C ASP A 168 1.08 -1.51 -0.86
N ASN A 169 0.98 -2.20 -2.02
CA ASN A 169 -0.32 -2.55 -2.60
C ASN A 169 -1.08 -3.54 -1.73
N LEU A 170 -0.44 -4.61 -1.28
CA LEU A 170 -1.07 -5.63 -0.45
C LEU A 170 -1.53 -5.08 0.90
N ILE A 171 -0.72 -4.21 1.53
CA ILE A 171 -1.10 -3.54 2.78
C ILE A 171 -2.34 -2.68 2.56
N GLU A 172 -2.36 -1.86 1.51
CA GLU A 172 -3.50 -0.99 1.24
C GLU A 172 -4.74 -1.79 0.88
N GLU A 173 -4.63 -2.84 0.05
CA GLU A 173 -5.76 -3.69 -0.31
C GLU A 173 -6.28 -4.47 0.90
N SER A 174 -5.42 -4.98 1.78
CA SER A 174 -5.81 -5.67 3.02
C SER A 174 -6.50 -4.75 4.04
N ALA A 175 -6.24 -3.45 3.98
CA ALA A 175 -6.87 -2.46 4.84
C ALA A 175 -8.25 -2.01 4.34
N GLN A 176 -8.61 -2.34 3.09
CA GLN A 176 -9.91 -2.02 2.51
C GLN A 176 -10.95 -3.05 2.98
N VAL A 177 -11.71 -2.69 4.00
CA VAL A 177 -12.61 -3.56 4.79
C VAL A 177 -13.92 -3.90 4.07
N TYR A 178 -13.97 -4.07 2.76
CA TYR A 178 -15.22 -4.44 2.09
C TYR A 178 -15.18 -5.84 1.47
N SER A 179 -15.68 -6.78 2.26
CA SER A 179 -16.42 -8.00 1.91
C SER A 179 -15.83 -8.93 0.83
N GLY A 180 -15.46 -10.13 1.22
CA GLY A 180 -15.26 -11.29 0.33
C GLY A 180 -13.87 -11.41 -0.29
N HIS A 181 -13.17 -10.33 -0.47
CA HIS A 181 -11.78 -10.29 -0.98
C HIS A 181 -10.75 -10.38 0.14
N ASP A 182 -11.12 -10.06 1.36
CA ASP A 182 -10.24 -9.89 2.53
C ASP A 182 -9.39 -11.13 2.78
N ARG A 183 -9.99 -12.32 2.67
CA ARG A 183 -9.28 -13.58 2.90
C ARG A 183 -8.20 -13.82 1.85
N ALA A 184 -8.53 -13.70 0.57
CA ALA A 184 -7.59 -13.93 -0.53
C ALA A 184 -6.43 -12.93 -0.47
N VAL A 185 -6.72 -11.65 -0.18
CA VAL A 185 -5.72 -10.59 -0.05
C VAL A 185 -4.82 -10.85 1.14
N SER A 186 -5.39 -11.12 2.32
CA SER A 186 -4.62 -11.39 3.54
C SER A 186 -3.77 -12.67 3.41
N GLU A 187 -4.31 -13.74 2.82
CA GLU A 187 -3.56 -14.97 2.55
C GLU A 187 -2.45 -14.75 1.52
N THR A 188 -2.69 -13.96 0.47
CA THR A 188 -1.64 -13.56 -0.50
C THR A 188 -0.55 -12.75 0.19
N ALA A 189 -0.92 -11.78 1.03
CA ALA A 189 0.04 -10.97 1.76
C ALA A 189 0.90 -11.81 2.71
N VAL A 190 0.31 -12.77 3.43
CA VAL A 190 1.05 -13.75 4.25
C VAL A 190 1.93 -14.63 3.37
N SER A 191 1.43 -15.12 2.23
CA SER A 191 2.21 -15.93 1.27
C SER A 191 3.45 -15.16 0.79
N VAL A 192 3.28 -13.91 0.40
CA VAL A 192 4.40 -13.02 0.00
C VAL A 192 5.37 -12.80 1.16
N ALA A 193 4.87 -12.44 2.35
CA ALA A 193 5.70 -12.18 3.52
C ALA A 193 6.55 -13.40 3.94
N THR A 194 6.00 -14.60 3.75
CA THR A 194 6.66 -15.85 4.17
C THR A 194 7.50 -16.49 3.08
N SER A 195 7.41 -16.02 1.84
CA SER A 195 8.17 -16.54 0.69
C SER A 195 9.23 -15.57 0.13
N THR A 196 9.18 -14.30 0.51
CA THR A 196 10.17 -13.32 0.05
C THR A 196 11.51 -13.51 0.78
N GLU A 197 12.61 -13.35 0.03
CA GLU A 197 13.96 -13.32 0.59
C GLU A 197 14.35 -11.95 1.17
N ASP A 198 13.47 -10.94 1.04
CA ASP A 198 13.70 -9.60 1.54
C ASP A 198 13.08 -9.43 2.94
N PRO A 199 13.87 -9.48 4.02
CA PRO A 199 13.34 -9.42 5.39
C PRO A 199 12.64 -8.08 5.68
N ALA A 200 13.02 -6.99 5.01
CA ALA A 200 12.36 -5.71 5.19
C ALA A 200 10.95 -5.69 4.58
N VAL A 201 10.77 -6.33 3.43
CA VAL A 201 9.44 -6.52 2.80
C VAL A 201 8.57 -7.44 3.66
N ALA A 202 9.13 -8.56 4.13
CA ALA A 202 8.43 -9.49 5.01
C ALA A 202 7.97 -8.81 6.32
N ALA A 203 8.88 -8.10 6.99
CA ALA A 203 8.57 -7.39 8.23
C ALA A 203 7.53 -6.30 8.03
N LYS A 204 7.63 -5.54 6.93
CA LYS A 204 6.65 -4.51 6.60
C LYS A 204 5.26 -5.10 6.40
N LEU A 205 5.15 -6.15 5.57
CA LEU A 205 3.88 -6.84 5.35
C LEU A 205 3.28 -7.33 6.66
N LEU A 206 4.00 -8.18 7.41
CA LEU A 206 3.49 -8.75 8.67
C LEU A 206 3.14 -7.70 9.72
N GLY A 207 3.83 -6.55 9.73
CA GLY A 207 3.56 -5.47 10.66
C GLY A 207 2.29 -4.66 10.38
N GLU A 208 1.80 -4.67 9.13
CA GLU A 208 0.75 -3.76 8.68
C GLU A 208 -0.49 -4.45 8.09
N ILE A 209 -0.42 -5.73 7.67
CA ILE A 209 -1.57 -6.44 7.10
C ILE A 209 -2.64 -6.79 8.14
N SER A 210 -3.89 -6.90 7.67
CA SER A 210 -4.98 -7.46 8.48
C SER A 210 -4.89 -8.98 8.51
N MET A 211 -4.94 -9.57 9.71
CA MET A 211 -4.94 -11.01 9.94
C MET A 211 -6.33 -11.57 10.27
N GLU A 212 -7.38 -10.74 10.21
CA GLU A 212 -8.73 -11.11 10.72
C GLU A 212 -9.41 -12.19 9.87
N ALA A 213 -9.05 -12.31 8.60
CA ALA A 213 -9.66 -13.27 7.67
C ALA A 213 -8.77 -14.45 7.29
N VAL A 214 -7.55 -14.57 7.85
CA VAL A 214 -6.60 -15.63 7.47
C VAL A 214 -6.99 -17.00 8.02
N GLY A 215 -6.66 -18.04 7.27
CA GLY A 215 -6.84 -19.42 7.71
C GLY A 215 -5.70 -19.93 8.60
N HIS A 216 -5.91 -21.11 9.19
CA HIS A 216 -4.97 -21.78 10.10
C HIS A 216 -3.54 -21.90 9.54
N GLU A 217 -3.42 -22.34 8.30
CA GLU A 217 -2.12 -22.54 7.65
C GLU A 217 -1.31 -21.23 7.52
N ALA A 218 -1.98 -20.11 7.24
CA ALA A 218 -1.34 -18.80 7.19
C ALA A 218 -0.84 -18.39 8.60
N VAL A 219 -1.64 -18.64 9.64
CA VAL A 219 -1.25 -18.37 11.03
C VAL A 219 -0.03 -19.20 11.45
N GLU A 220 0.04 -20.48 11.04
CA GLU A 220 1.20 -21.32 11.30
C GLU A 220 2.47 -20.80 10.62
N ARG A 221 2.37 -20.38 9.35
CA ARG A 221 3.50 -19.75 8.64
C ARG A 221 4.00 -18.50 9.35
N VAL A 222 3.10 -17.62 9.77
CA VAL A 222 3.47 -16.40 10.53
C VAL A 222 4.10 -16.77 11.87
N THR A 223 3.57 -17.77 12.56
CA THR A 223 4.14 -18.27 13.83
C THR A 223 5.57 -18.76 13.64
N GLY A 224 5.88 -19.37 12.48
CA GLY A 224 7.24 -19.77 12.13
C GLY A 224 8.24 -18.60 12.15
N HIS A 225 7.81 -17.39 11.77
CA HIS A 225 8.67 -16.21 11.76
C HIS A 225 9.02 -15.66 13.15
N LEU A 226 8.36 -16.09 14.22
CA LEU A 226 8.83 -15.81 15.58
C LEU A 226 10.20 -16.44 15.89
N LYS A 227 10.67 -17.35 15.04
CA LYS A 227 11.99 -18.00 15.16
C LYS A 227 13.03 -17.42 14.19
N SER A 228 12.70 -16.36 13.45
CA SER A 228 13.62 -15.71 12.51
C SER A 228 14.86 -15.18 13.24
N GLU A 229 16.00 -15.18 12.57
CA GLU A 229 17.21 -14.52 13.08
C GLU A 229 17.05 -13.00 13.15
N ASP A 230 16.26 -12.40 12.25
CA ASP A 230 15.96 -10.97 12.24
C ASP A 230 14.94 -10.58 13.31
N PRO A 231 15.32 -9.78 14.31
CA PRO A 231 14.41 -9.34 15.36
C PRO A 231 13.27 -8.44 14.85
N SER A 232 13.47 -7.72 13.74
CA SER A 232 12.41 -6.91 13.13
C SER A 232 11.30 -7.79 12.56
N LEU A 233 11.70 -8.89 11.92
CA LEU A 233 10.74 -9.87 11.40
C LEU A 233 10.03 -10.62 12.53
N ARG A 234 10.74 -10.99 13.62
CA ARG A 234 10.09 -11.58 14.79
C ARG A 234 9.07 -10.63 15.44
N ALA A 235 9.41 -9.33 15.56
CA ALA A 235 8.49 -8.33 16.10
C ALA A 235 7.27 -8.13 15.20
N ALA A 236 7.45 -8.08 13.88
CA ALA A 236 6.37 -7.97 12.92
C ALA A 236 5.45 -9.21 12.96
N ALA A 237 6.01 -10.42 13.06
CA ALA A 237 5.24 -11.64 13.24
C ALA A 237 4.40 -11.62 14.53
N ALA A 238 4.99 -11.14 15.64
CA ALA A 238 4.26 -10.96 16.89
C ALA A 238 3.10 -9.97 16.76
N THR A 239 3.30 -8.86 16.03
CA THR A 239 2.25 -7.88 15.73
C THR A 239 1.13 -8.51 14.91
N ALA A 240 1.47 -9.23 13.83
CA ALA A 240 0.52 -9.94 12.98
C ALA A 240 -0.33 -10.93 13.78
N LEU A 241 0.30 -11.77 14.59
CA LEU A 241 -0.39 -12.76 15.43
C LEU A 241 -1.38 -12.12 16.41
N GLY A 242 -1.18 -10.88 16.80
CA GLY A 242 -2.14 -10.12 17.63
C GLY A 242 -3.47 -9.82 16.91
N GLY A 243 -3.54 -9.96 15.59
CA GLY A 243 -4.73 -9.69 14.78
C GLY A 243 -5.45 -10.93 14.26
N VAL A 244 -5.05 -12.16 14.64
CA VAL A 244 -5.65 -13.39 14.11
C VAL A 244 -7.09 -13.61 14.61
N PRO A 245 -7.94 -14.35 13.82
CA PRO A 245 -9.32 -14.59 14.20
C PRO A 245 -9.45 -15.45 15.45
N GLY A 246 -10.61 -15.39 16.09
CA GLY A 246 -10.88 -16.02 17.38
C GLY A 246 -10.57 -17.51 17.48
N ALA A 247 -10.77 -18.26 16.38
CA ALA A 247 -10.45 -19.69 16.33
C ALA A 247 -8.94 -19.97 16.53
N GLU A 248 -8.08 -19.07 16.05
CA GLU A 248 -6.62 -19.19 16.12
C GLU A 248 -6.01 -18.48 17.34
N SER A 249 -6.80 -17.68 18.06
CA SER A 249 -6.32 -16.81 19.14
C SER A 249 -5.64 -17.54 20.27
N ALA A 250 -6.08 -18.76 20.61
CA ALA A 250 -5.49 -19.54 21.70
C ALA A 250 -4.06 -20.04 21.38
N GLY A 251 -3.82 -20.45 20.13
CA GLY A 251 -2.50 -20.83 19.63
C GLY A 251 -1.57 -19.62 19.57
N ALA A 252 -2.02 -18.56 18.92
CA ALA A 252 -1.28 -17.32 18.80
C ALA A 252 -0.89 -16.74 20.16
N ARG A 253 -1.80 -16.73 21.12
CA ARG A 253 -1.53 -16.24 22.49
C ARG A 253 -0.42 -17.02 23.17
N ARG A 254 -0.39 -18.35 23.05
CA ARG A 254 0.70 -19.16 23.62
C ARG A 254 2.05 -18.84 22.98
N SER A 255 2.08 -18.70 21.65
CA SER A 255 3.30 -18.34 20.93
C SER A 255 3.80 -16.94 21.29
N LEU A 256 2.88 -15.98 21.48
CA LEU A 256 3.22 -14.63 21.93
C LEU A 256 3.72 -14.60 23.39
N GLU A 257 3.12 -15.39 24.29
CA GLU A 257 3.62 -15.55 25.66
C GLU A 257 5.03 -16.12 25.68
N GLU A 258 5.30 -17.15 24.88
CA GLU A 258 6.64 -17.72 24.74
C GLU A 258 7.64 -16.70 24.18
N ALA A 259 7.27 -15.94 23.15
CA ALA A 259 8.10 -14.87 22.59
C ALA A 259 8.41 -13.79 23.64
N PHE A 260 7.42 -13.37 24.45
CA PHE A 260 7.67 -12.43 25.52
C PHE A 260 8.67 -12.96 26.56
N ARG A 261 8.51 -14.22 26.95
CA ARG A 261 9.36 -14.82 28.03
C ARG A 261 10.78 -15.11 27.58
N ARG A 262 11.02 -15.40 26.29
CA ARG A 262 12.29 -15.97 25.81
C ARG A 262 13.06 -15.10 24.83
N ASP A 263 12.41 -14.14 24.14
CA ASP A 263 13.12 -13.34 23.16
C ASP A 263 14.06 -12.36 23.84
N ALA A 264 15.30 -12.31 23.35
CA ALA A 264 16.32 -11.39 23.87
C ALA A 264 16.04 -9.93 23.48
N ASN A 265 15.30 -9.69 22.36
CA ASN A 265 15.08 -8.36 21.85
C ASN A 265 13.86 -7.69 22.50
N PRO A 266 14.02 -6.52 23.13
CA PRO A 266 12.92 -5.83 23.81
C PRO A 266 11.79 -5.36 22.85
N ALA A 267 12.08 -5.10 21.57
CA ALA A 267 11.04 -4.76 20.61
C ALA A 267 10.13 -5.96 20.32
N VAL A 268 10.68 -7.17 20.23
CA VAL A 268 9.91 -8.41 20.09
C VAL A 268 9.03 -8.65 21.30
N ARG A 269 9.59 -8.53 22.52
CA ARG A 269 8.81 -8.67 23.76
C ARG A 269 7.67 -7.65 23.84
N LYS A 270 7.94 -6.40 23.45
CA LYS A 270 6.90 -5.35 23.39
C LYS A 270 5.80 -5.68 22.39
N ALA A 271 6.16 -6.12 21.18
CA ALA A 271 5.19 -6.54 20.17
C ALA A 271 4.35 -7.74 20.63
N ALA A 272 4.97 -8.68 21.35
CA ALA A 272 4.27 -9.82 21.94
C ALA A 272 3.25 -9.39 23.00
N LEU A 273 3.59 -8.45 23.90
CA LEU A 273 2.63 -7.88 24.88
C LEU A 273 1.46 -7.19 24.17
N GLU A 274 1.74 -6.42 23.14
CA GLU A 274 0.72 -5.74 22.35
C GLU A 274 -0.20 -6.76 21.65
N GLY A 275 0.36 -7.81 21.06
CA GLY A 275 -0.40 -8.91 20.46
C GLY A 275 -1.29 -9.63 21.47
N ILE A 276 -0.79 -9.94 22.68
CA ILE A 276 -1.58 -10.55 23.76
C ILE A 276 -2.75 -9.63 24.15
N ALA A 277 -2.49 -8.33 24.30
CA ALA A 277 -3.53 -7.36 24.65
C ALA A 277 -4.60 -7.25 23.57
N ARG A 278 -4.21 -7.26 22.28
CA ARG A 278 -5.13 -7.21 21.14
C ARG A 278 -6.00 -8.45 21.05
N LEU A 279 -5.41 -9.65 21.14
CA LEU A 279 -6.13 -10.93 21.06
C LEU A 279 -7.16 -11.11 22.18
N GLY A 280 -6.80 -10.73 23.39
CA GLY A 280 -7.64 -10.99 24.55
C GLY A 280 -8.49 -9.82 24.98
N GLN A 281 -8.12 -8.60 24.63
CA GLN A 281 -8.73 -7.38 25.16
C GLN A 281 -8.90 -7.49 26.70
N ALA A 282 -10.09 -7.28 27.24
CA ALA A 282 -10.33 -7.38 28.68
C ALA A 282 -9.93 -8.75 29.27
N SER A 283 -10.07 -9.84 28.52
CA SER A 283 -9.69 -11.19 28.97
C SER A 283 -8.17 -11.45 28.97
N ALA A 284 -7.37 -10.56 28.38
CA ALA A 284 -5.90 -10.65 28.43
C ALA A 284 -5.32 -10.24 29.81
N ARG A 285 -6.09 -9.52 30.64
CA ARG A 285 -5.60 -8.96 31.90
C ARG A 285 -4.95 -9.99 32.85
N PRO A 286 -5.55 -11.16 33.14
CA PRO A 286 -4.90 -12.13 34.03
C PRO A 286 -3.56 -12.63 33.52
N LEU A 287 -3.44 -12.83 32.19
CA LEU A 287 -2.17 -13.22 31.59
C LEU A 287 -1.14 -12.10 31.72
N LEU A 288 -1.50 -10.86 31.37
CA LEU A 288 -0.58 -9.71 31.47
C LEU A 288 -0.13 -9.51 32.93
N GLU A 289 -1.02 -9.66 33.92
CA GLU A 289 -0.67 -9.63 35.35
C GLU A 289 0.35 -10.72 35.70
N SER A 290 0.23 -11.92 35.16
CA SER A 290 1.18 -13.03 35.39
C SER A 290 2.54 -12.84 34.74
N LEU A 291 2.65 -11.93 33.77
CA LEU A 291 3.90 -11.59 33.10
C LEU A 291 4.71 -10.50 33.82
N ARG A 292 4.12 -9.83 34.82
CA ARG A 292 4.86 -8.86 35.65
C ARG A 292 6.02 -9.53 36.37
N GLY A 293 7.14 -8.83 36.42
CA GLY A 293 8.35 -9.31 37.08
C GLY A 293 9.13 -10.37 36.29
N VAL A 294 8.60 -10.87 35.15
CA VAL A 294 9.37 -11.75 34.27
C VAL A 294 10.52 -10.97 33.64
N ASP A 295 10.24 -9.73 33.23
CA ASP A 295 11.22 -8.74 32.78
C ASP A 295 10.83 -7.37 33.36
N ALA A 296 11.54 -6.95 34.41
CA ALA A 296 11.26 -5.69 35.10
C ALA A 296 11.32 -4.47 34.14
N SER A 297 12.08 -4.53 33.05
CA SER A 297 12.13 -3.44 32.08
C SER A 297 10.81 -3.28 31.31
N MET A 298 9.95 -4.29 31.29
CA MET A 298 8.65 -4.31 30.62
C MET A 298 7.48 -4.05 31.56
N ASP A 299 7.69 -3.97 32.89
CA ASP A 299 6.60 -3.80 33.84
C ASP A 299 5.79 -2.53 33.61
N LEU A 300 6.44 -1.41 33.29
CA LEU A 300 5.75 -0.17 32.92
C LEU A 300 4.86 -0.32 31.67
N GLU A 301 5.31 -1.10 30.68
CA GLU A 301 4.54 -1.41 29.48
C GLU A 301 3.33 -2.27 29.81
N ILE A 302 3.51 -3.29 30.67
CA ILE A 302 2.42 -4.15 31.16
C ILE A 302 1.39 -3.32 31.94
N ASP A 303 1.83 -2.43 32.84
CA ASP A 303 0.95 -1.56 33.60
C ASP A 303 0.13 -0.60 32.73
N ALA A 304 0.74 -0.07 31.68
CA ALA A 304 0.05 0.76 30.70
C ALA A 304 -1.05 -0.03 29.98
N TRP A 305 -0.77 -1.29 29.57
CA TRP A 305 -1.78 -2.16 28.98
C TRP A 305 -2.90 -2.51 29.99
N LEU A 306 -2.57 -2.92 31.19
CA LEU A 306 -3.55 -3.24 32.24
C LEU A 306 -4.47 -2.06 32.52
N SER A 307 -3.91 -0.85 32.55
CA SER A 307 -4.67 0.39 32.76
C SER A 307 -5.58 0.73 31.57
N ALA A 308 -5.10 0.60 30.35
CA ALA A 308 -5.92 0.83 29.15
C ALA A 308 -7.07 -0.19 29.04
N LEU A 309 -6.79 -1.47 29.30
CA LEU A 309 -7.79 -2.54 29.25
C LEU A 309 -8.88 -2.44 30.31
N LYS A 310 -8.62 -1.74 31.43
CA LYS A 310 -9.66 -1.42 32.46
C LYS A 310 -10.76 -0.50 31.91
N LEU A 311 -10.47 0.29 30.86
CA LEU A 311 -11.45 1.20 30.26
C LEU A 311 -12.53 0.47 29.43
N ASN A 312 -12.34 -0.83 29.20
CA ASN A 312 -13.27 -1.68 28.46
C ASN A 312 -13.68 -1.13 27.07
N LEU A 313 -12.72 -0.49 26.39
CA LEU A 313 -12.91 0.01 25.04
C LEU A 313 -12.92 -1.17 24.07
N GLN A 314 -13.89 -1.19 23.15
CA GLN A 314 -14.03 -2.29 22.19
C GLN A 314 -13.12 -2.12 20.98
N GLU A 315 -12.78 -0.87 20.63
CA GLU A 315 -12.03 -0.57 19.44
C GLU A 315 -10.53 -0.50 19.70
N TRP A 316 -9.77 -1.31 18.97
CA TRP A 316 -8.34 -1.44 19.15
C TRP A 316 -7.58 -0.10 19.06
N HIS A 317 -7.94 0.74 18.08
CA HIS A 317 -7.28 2.05 17.92
C HIS A 317 -7.51 3.00 19.13
N LEU A 318 -8.66 2.89 19.79
CA LEU A 318 -8.92 3.65 21.02
C LEU A 318 -8.09 3.14 22.18
N LEU A 319 -7.96 1.81 22.32
CA LEU A 319 -7.09 1.21 23.33
C LEU A 319 -5.63 1.63 23.16
N LEU A 320 -5.12 1.60 21.92
CA LEU A 320 -3.76 2.07 21.61
C LEU A 320 -3.54 3.53 22.00
N ARG A 321 -4.50 4.41 21.66
CA ARG A 321 -4.43 5.83 22.00
C ARG A 321 -4.40 6.05 23.51
N GLU A 322 -5.27 5.38 24.26
CA GLU A 322 -5.33 5.51 25.71
C GLU A 322 -4.08 4.94 26.39
N LYS A 323 -3.58 3.80 25.94
CA LYS A 323 -2.31 3.24 26.41
C LYS A 323 -1.14 4.21 26.18
N GLN A 324 -1.07 4.88 25.03
CA GLN A 324 -0.05 5.90 24.77
C GLN A 324 -0.18 7.13 25.68
N ARG A 325 -1.42 7.53 25.99
CA ARG A 325 -1.68 8.63 26.91
C ARG A 325 -1.24 8.30 28.34
N LEU A 326 -1.49 7.08 28.79
CA LEU A 326 -1.14 6.62 30.15
C LEU A 326 0.38 6.41 30.37
N ARG A 327 1.14 6.34 29.28
CA ARG A 327 2.60 6.18 29.31
C ARG A 327 3.35 7.52 29.39
N ARG A 328 2.68 8.64 29.19
CA ARG A 328 3.25 10.00 29.31
C ARG A 328 3.16 10.49 30.73
#